data_78f6e2d49225d152b2d444063c9d0fbf
#
_entry.id   78f6e2d49225d152b2d444063c9d0fbf
#
_cell.length_a   1.000
_cell.length_b   1.000
_cell.length_c   1.000
_cell.angle_alpha   90.00
_cell.angle_beta   90.00
_cell.angle_gamma   90.00
#
_symmetry.space_group_name_H-M   'P 1'
#
loop_
_entity.id
_entity.type
_entity.pdbx_description
1 polymer ?
#
loop_
_entity_poly.entity_id
_entity_poly.type
_entity_poly.pdbx_seq_one_letter_code
_entity_poly.pdbx_strand_id
1 'polypeptide(L)'
;MNIAIVDDSEIDRQLLQKLLIRYFDISGISITIYPFQSGKLFLAGLSHHSFNLVFLDIFMKEITGMDVAHKLLEAGCDCTIIFLTSSREYALEGYEVGAFRYLLKPLTYDKLEDTLNSFLRKFRGEARKLPLMVERTPLYIPYSDLYYLSSVMRQTEVHLEKKVLKQSSAINYQKTVAPRLSDSGFFLCSKGVIVNLQHVSELEKDHFVLNNGEEVPISRRNLSQAKKTFLDFLLNQ
;
A
#
# COMPACT_ATOMS: atom_id res chain seq x y z
N MET A 1 7.53 -4.59 8.12
CA MET A 1 6.11 -4.23 8.39
C MET A 1 5.69 -4.89 9.70
N ASN A 2 5.03 -4.16 10.62
CA ASN A 2 4.59 -4.69 11.90
C ASN A 2 3.12 -5.13 11.83
N ILE A 3 2.84 -6.36 12.24
CA ILE A 3 1.52 -6.97 12.23
C ILE A 3 1.16 -7.38 13.66
N ALA A 4 0.01 -6.91 14.17
CA ALA A 4 -0.55 -7.39 15.43
C ALA A 4 -1.57 -8.50 15.16
N ILE A 5 -1.57 -9.53 16.01
CA ILE A 5 -2.61 -10.54 16.09
C ILE A 5 -3.22 -10.47 17.49
N VAL A 6 -4.49 -10.11 17.58
CA VAL A 6 -5.19 -9.89 18.84
C VAL A 6 -6.37 -10.85 18.92
N ASP A 7 -6.25 -11.90 19.73
CA ASP A 7 -7.20 -12.99 19.84
C ASP A 7 -6.95 -13.71 21.17
N ASP A 8 -7.96 -14.10 21.93
CA ASP A 8 -7.76 -14.79 23.20
C ASP A 8 -7.50 -16.30 23.01
N SER A 9 -7.83 -16.86 21.84
CA SER A 9 -7.52 -18.24 21.46
C SER A 9 -6.05 -18.39 21.01
N GLU A 10 -5.26 -19.12 21.75
CA GLU A 10 -3.88 -19.42 21.38
C GLU A 10 -3.78 -20.20 20.05
N ILE A 11 -4.72 -21.11 19.83
CA ILE A 11 -4.77 -21.96 18.62
C ILE A 11 -4.96 -21.07 17.39
N ASP A 12 -5.90 -20.11 17.45
CA ASP A 12 -6.20 -19.22 16.34
C ASP A 12 -5.03 -18.25 16.08
N ARG A 13 -4.38 -17.73 17.13
CA ARG A 13 -3.17 -16.90 16.99
C ARG A 13 -2.05 -17.66 16.28
N GLN A 14 -1.78 -18.92 16.71
CA GLN A 14 -0.73 -19.74 16.10
C GLN A 14 -1.05 -20.13 14.66
N LEU A 15 -2.30 -20.43 14.34
CA LEU A 15 -2.73 -20.72 12.97
C LEU A 15 -2.53 -19.51 12.07
N LEU A 16 -3.04 -18.35 12.48
CA LEU A 16 -2.90 -17.12 11.71
C LEU A 16 -1.43 -16.73 11.51
N GLN A 17 -0.60 -16.87 12.57
CA GLN A 17 0.83 -16.60 12.48
C GLN A 17 1.52 -17.48 11.42
N LYS A 18 1.23 -18.78 11.38
CA LYS A 18 1.76 -19.71 10.38
C LYS A 18 1.35 -19.31 8.95
N LEU A 19 0.07 -18.96 8.78
CA LEU A 19 -0.44 -18.54 7.46
C LEU A 19 0.19 -17.22 7.00
N LEU A 20 0.38 -16.26 7.89
CA LEU A 20 1.05 -14.99 7.60
C LEU A 20 2.51 -15.19 7.21
N ILE A 21 3.26 -15.98 7.99
CA ILE A 21 4.66 -16.29 7.67
C ILE A 21 4.75 -16.91 6.28
N ARG A 22 3.94 -17.94 5.99
CA ARG A 22 3.91 -18.58 4.67
C ARG A 22 3.67 -17.58 3.53
N TYR A 23 2.69 -16.68 3.69
CA TYR A 23 2.35 -15.70 2.67
C TYR A 23 3.49 -14.69 2.44
N PHE A 24 4.06 -14.15 3.51
CA PHE A 24 5.06 -13.10 3.42
C PHE A 24 6.45 -13.64 3.01
N ASP A 25 6.80 -14.89 3.32
CA ASP A 25 7.98 -15.56 2.81
C ASP A 25 7.94 -15.67 1.28
N ILE A 26 6.79 -16.07 0.72
CA ILE A 26 6.58 -16.12 -0.75
C ILE A 26 6.66 -14.73 -1.37
N SER A 27 6.11 -13.72 -0.68
CA SER A 27 6.04 -12.34 -1.18
C SER A 27 7.35 -11.57 -1.05
N GLY A 28 8.37 -12.11 -0.38
CA GLY A 28 9.67 -11.46 -0.14
C GLY A 28 9.59 -10.20 0.73
N ILE A 29 8.52 -10.03 1.53
CA ILE A 29 8.31 -8.86 2.39
C ILE A 29 8.68 -9.21 3.82
N SER A 30 9.62 -8.47 4.40
CA SER A 30 9.99 -8.63 5.81
C SER A 30 8.87 -8.14 6.74
N ILE A 31 8.45 -9.01 7.67
CA ILE A 31 7.44 -8.72 8.68
C ILE A 31 7.93 -9.02 10.09
N THR A 32 7.31 -8.34 11.07
CA THR A 32 7.41 -8.69 12.49
C THR A 32 6.00 -8.89 13.02
N ILE A 33 5.74 -10.05 13.61
CA ILE A 33 4.41 -10.39 14.14
C ILE A 33 4.44 -10.26 15.67
N TYR A 34 3.43 -9.58 16.20
CA TYR A 34 3.21 -9.35 17.62
C TYR A 34 1.89 -9.99 18.06
N PRO A 35 1.91 -11.16 18.72
CA PRO A 35 0.71 -11.79 19.23
C PRO A 35 0.29 -11.20 20.59
N PHE A 36 -0.99 -10.87 20.74
CA PHE A 36 -1.61 -10.39 21.95
C PHE A 36 -2.78 -11.28 22.33
N GLN A 37 -2.84 -11.71 23.58
CA GLN A 37 -3.90 -12.59 24.08
C GLN A 37 -5.14 -11.84 24.58
N SER A 38 -5.14 -10.51 24.53
CA SER A 38 -6.29 -9.67 24.87
C SER A 38 -6.18 -8.29 24.27
N GLY A 39 -7.34 -7.63 24.07
CA GLY A 39 -7.39 -6.24 23.60
C GLY A 39 -6.72 -5.26 24.55
N LYS A 40 -6.75 -5.51 25.90
CA LYS A 40 -6.04 -4.64 26.86
C LYS A 40 -4.54 -4.67 26.69
N LEU A 41 -3.95 -5.86 26.51
CA LEU A 41 -2.51 -5.99 26.26
C LEU A 41 -2.10 -5.36 24.94
N PHE A 42 -2.92 -5.50 23.91
CA PHE A 42 -2.68 -4.84 22.64
C PHE A 42 -2.68 -3.30 22.76
N LEU A 43 -3.72 -2.74 23.41
CA LEU A 43 -3.80 -1.28 23.63
C LEU A 43 -2.63 -0.75 24.47
N ALA A 44 -2.18 -1.50 25.47
CA ALA A 44 -0.97 -1.14 26.22
C ALA A 44 0.30 -1.20 25.33
N GLY A 45 0.35 -2.11 24.37
CA GLY A 45 1.48 -2.26 23.43
C GLY A 45 1.61 -1.11 22.44
N LEU A 46 0.56 -0.33 22.19
CA LEU A 46 0.58 0.82 21.27
C LEU A 46 1.54 1.93 21.70
N SER A 47 1.85 2.03 23.00
CA SER A 47 2.84 3.00 23.52
C SER A 47 4.28 2.66 23.11
N HIS A 48 4.54 1.43 22.70
CA HIS A 48 5.87 0.92 22.39
C HIS A 48 6.04 0.55 20.90
N HIS A 49 4.95 0.28 20.21
CA HIS A 49 4.97 -0.21 18.83
C HIS A 49 3.92 0.49 17.98
N SER A 50 4.28 0.81 16.74
CA SER A 50 3.33 1.19 15.69
C SER A 50 3.05 -0.03 14.81
N PHE A 51 1.78 -0.26 14.47
CA PHE A 51 1.36 -1.37 13.64
C PHE A 51 0.85 -0.88 12.28
N ASN A 52 1.17 -1.64 11.24
CA ASN A 52 0.64 -1.39 9.89
C ASN A 52 -0.67 -2.15 9.67
N LEU A 53 -0.77 -3.34 10.26
CA LEU A 53 -1.89 -4.25 10.10
C LEU A 53 -2.23 -4.88 11.45
N VAL A 54 -3.53 -4.93 11.78
CA VAL A 54 -4.05 -5.53 13.00
C VAL A 54 -5.12 -6.55 12.63
N PHE A 55 -4.88 -7.82 12.94
CA PHE A 55 -5.92 -8.84 12.95
C PHE A 55 -6.54 -8.87 14.33
N LEU A 56 -7.85 -8.70 14.40
CA LEU A 56 -8.56 -8.45 15.65
C LEU A 56 -9.78 -9.36 15.77
N ASP A 57 -9.77 -10.27 16.74
CA ASP A 57 -10.99 -11.01 17.08
C ASP A 57 -11.97 -10.09 17.80
N ILE A 58 -13.24 -10.24 17.48
CA ILE A 58 -14.33 -9.49 18.13
C ILE A 58 -14.66 -10.08 19.49
N PHE A 59 -14.73 -11.42 19.58
CA PHE A 59 -15.15 -12.12 20.78
C PHE A 59 -13.96 -12.44 21.68
N MET A 60 -13.55 -11.47 22.48
CA MET A 60 -12.51 -11.64 23.49
C MET A 60 -13.07 -11.38 24.89
N LYS A 61 -12.43 -11.96 25.90
CA LYS A 61 -12.73 -11.68 27.30
C LYS A 61 -12.37 -10.23 27.63
N GLU A 62 -13.04 -9.63 28.59
CA GLU A 62 -12.83 -8.29 29.18
C GLU A 62 -13.23 -7.12 28.27
N ILE A 63 -12.69 -6.98 27.08
CA ILE A 63 -13.08 -5.98 26.10
C ILE A 63 -13.22 -6.63 24.72
N THR A 64 -14.22 -6.21 23.98
CA THR A 64 -14.47 -6.73 22.62
C THR A 64 -13.48 -6.15 21.60
N GLY A 65 -13.30 -6.83 20.47
CA GLY A 65 -12.54 -6.27 19.36
C GLY A 65 -13.16 -4.99 18.80
N MET A 66 -14.48 -4.82 18.91
CA MET A 66 -15.15 -3.59 18.52
C MET A 66 -14.74 -2.41 19.42
N ASP A 67 -14.72 -2.63 20.76
CA ASP A 67 -14.24 -1.61 21.70
C ASP A 67 -12.78 -1.21 21.42
N VAL A 68 -11.95 -2.20 21.07
CA VAL A 68 -10.55 -1.95 20.67
C VAL A 68 -10.49 -1.11 19.39
N ALA A 69 -11.28 -1.42 18.38
CA ALA A 69 -11.32 -0.71 17.12
C ALA A 69 -11.78 0.74 17.29
N HIS A 70 -12.81 0.99 18.12
CA HIS A 70 -13.25 2.35 18.46
C HIS A 70 -12.13 3.16 19.13
N LYS A 71 -11.41 2.56 20.09
CA LYS A 71 -10.27 3.24 20.74
C LYS A 71 -9.12 3.55 19.78
N LEU A 72 -8.86 2.68 18.81
CA LEU A 72 -7.87 2.94 17.76
C LEU A 72 -8.30 4.14 16.90
N LEU A 73 -9.58 4.21 16.52
CA LEU A 73 -10.15 5.31 15.74
C LEU A 73 -10.09 6.63 16.53
N GLU A 74 -10.51 6.65 17.79
CA GLU A 74 -10.43 7.81 18.67
C GLU A 74 -9.01 8.32 18.89
N ALA A 75 -8.05 7.39 18.98
CA ALA A 75 -6.63 7.72 19.11
C ALA A 75 -5.97 8.18 17.80
N GLY A 76 -6.70 8.16 16.68
CA GLY A 76 -6.15 8.51 15.36
C GLY A 76 -5.03 7.55 14.91
N CYS A 77 -5.09 6.27 15.32
CA CYS A 77 -4.12 5.26 14.91
C CYS A 77 -4.21 4.98 13.41
N ASP A 78 -3.11 5.16 12.71
CA ASP A 78 -2.99 4.90 11.26
C ASP A 78 -2.62 3.41 11.00
N CYS A 79 -3.47 2.50 11.49
CA CYS A 79 -3.31 1.06 11.24
C CYS A 79 -4.51 0.49 10.50
N THR A 80 -4.26 -0.48 9.63
CA THR A 80 -5.34 -1.18 8.93
C THR A 80 -5.89 -2.29 9.82
N ILE A 81 -7.21 -2.29 10.05
CA ILE A 81 -7.89 -3.30 10.86
C ILE A 81 -8.54 -4.35 9.97
N ILE A 82 -8.29 -5.64 10.26
CA ILE A 82 -8.98 -6.79 9.70
C ILE A 82 -9.60 -7.55 10.87
N PHE A 83 -10.92 -7.64 10.90
CA PHE A 83 -11.60 -8.49 11.87
C PHE A 83 -11.52 -9.96 11.46
N LEU A 84 -11.18 -10.83 12.40
CA LEU A 84 -11.20 -12.28 12.25
C LEU A 84 -12.05 -12.88 13.36
N THR A 85 -13.27 -13.34 13.06
CA THR A 85 -14.28 -13.68 14.06
C THR A 85 -15.17 -14.84 13.64
N SER A 86 -15.85 -15.46 14.60
CA SER A 86 -16.80 -16.56 14.38
C SER A 86 -18.23 -16.11 14.03
N SER A 87 -18.59 -14.82 14.21
CA SER A 87 -19.94 -14.30 13.94
C SER A 87 -19.95 -13.28 12.80
N ARG A 88 -21.12 -13.15 12.13
CA ARG A 88 -21.39 -12.10 11.12
C ARG A 88 -22.12 -10.88 11.68
N GLU A 89 -22.54 -10.92 12.93
CA GLU A 89 -23.43 -9.93 13.52
C GLU A 89 -22.84 -8.51 13.53
N TYR A 90 -21.54 -8.39 13.72
CA TYR A 90 -20.81 -7.11 13.81
C TYR A 90 -20.27 -6.59 12.49
N ALA A 91 -20.68 -7.18 11.35
CA ALA A 91 -20.13 -6.79 10.05
C ALA A 91 -20.49 -5.32 9.67
N LEU A 92 -21.67 -4.84 10.06
CA LEU A 92 -22.11 -3.45 9.84
C LEU A 92 -21.32 -2.48 10.73
N GLU A 93 -21.18 -2.78 12.02
CA GLU A 93 -20.39 -1.96 12.94
C GLU A 93 -18.91 -1.94 12.55
N GLY A 94 -18.38 -3.07 12.05
CA GLY A 94 -17.01 -3.13 11.51
C GLY A 94 -16.79 -2.15 10.35
N TYR A 95 -17.82 -1.88 9.56
CA TYR A 95 -17.76 -0.86 8.51
C TYR A 95 -17.69 0.57 9.09
N GLU A 96 -18.40 0.85 10.17
CA GLU A 96 -18.41 2.17 10.83
C GLU A 96 -17.05 2.55 11.43
N VAL A 97 -16.29 1.58 11.93
CA VAL A 97 -14.91 1.79 12.43
C VAL A 97 -13.85 1.78 11.31
N GLY A 98 -14.28 1.73 10.04
CA GLY A 98 -13.38 1.78 8.90
C GLY A 98 -12.52 0.52 8.73
N ALA A 99 -12.97 -0.64 9.20
CA ALA A 99 -12.24 -1.89 9.02
C ALA A 99 -12.05 -2.23 7.55
N PHE A 100 -10.85 -2.66 7.20
CA PHE A 100 -10.49 -3.00 5.81
C PHE A 100 -11.21 -4.25 5.31
N ARG A 101 -11.30 -5.28 6.18
CA ARG A 101 -11.96 -6.55 5.88
C ARG A 101 -12.54 -7.17 7.14
N TYR A 102 -13.52 -8.02 6.90
CA TYR A 102 -14.17 -8.85 7.91
C TYR A 102 -14.06 -10.32 7.47
N LEU A 103 -13.29 -11.12 8.19
CA LEU A 103 -13.03 -12.51 7.87
C LEU A 103 -13.70 -13.43 8.88
N LEU A 104 -14.35 -14.46 8.38
CA LEU A 104 -14.98 -15.46 9.24
C LEU A 104 -14.05 -16.63 9.52
N LYS A 105 -13.98 -17.05 10.78
CA LYS A 105 -13.39 -18.32 11.20
C LYS A 105 -14.27 -19.50 10.74
N PRO A 106 -13.71 -20.64 10.32
CA PRO A 106 -12.28 -20.92 10.23
C PRO A 106 -11.65 -20.20 9.04
N LEU A 107 -10.46 -19.63 9.26
CA LEU A 107 -9.70 -18.93 8.24
C LEU A 107 -9.01 -19.95 7.31
N THR A 108 -9.25 -19.79 6.00
CA THR A 108 -8.52 -20.53 4.95
C THR A 108 -7.38 -19.67 4.38
N TYR A 109 -6.33 -20.34 3.86
CA TYR A 109 -5.20 -19.65 3.24
C TYR A 109 -5.66 -18.75 2.08
N ASP A 110 -6.54 -19.24 1.21
CA ASP A 110 -7.02 -18.50 0.02
C ASP A 110 -7.71 -17.18 0.41
N LYS A 111 -8.58 -17.19 1.43
CA LYS A 111 -9.25 -15.98 1.93
C LYS A 111 -8.25 -14.98 2.54
N LEU A 112 -7.25 -15.49 3.26
CA LEU A 112 -6.19 -14.66 3.80
C LEU A 112 -5.35 -14.06 2.69
N GLU A 113 -4.95 -14.85 1.71
CA GLU A 113 -4.16 -14.43 0.55
C GLU A 113 -4.86 -13.32 -0.24
N ASP A 114 -6.13 -13.48 -0.61
CA ASP A 114 -6.93 -12.46 -1.30
C ASP A 114 -7.00 -11.15 -0.49
N THR A 115 -7.15 -11.29 0.83
CA THR A 115 -7.21 -10.13 1.74
C THR A 115 -5.87 -9.42 1.81
N LEU A 116 -4.77 -10.16 1.97
CA LEU A 116 -3.43 -9.61 2.04
C LEU A 116 -2.98 -9.00 0.70
N ASN A 117 -3.34 -9.62 -0.42
CA ASN A 117 -3.10 -9.05 -1.75
C ASN A 117 -3.80 -7.69 -1.91
N SER A 118 -5.05 -7.59 -1.45
CA SER A 118 -5.81 -6.33 -1.48
C SER A 118 -5.23 -5.30 -0.51
N PHE A 119 -4.82 -5.72 0.69
CA PHE A 119 -4.16 -4.87 1.67
C PHE A 119 -2.83 -4.34 1.14
N LEU A 120 -1.98 -5.20 0.57
CA LEU A 120 -0.68 -4.78 0.05
C LEU A 120 -0.81 -3.81 -1.13
N ARG A 121 -1.82 -3.97 -1.98
CA ARG A 121 -2.12 -2.97 -3.03
C ARG A 121 -2.42 -1.60 -2.42
N LYS A 122 -3.32 -1.55 -1.43
CA LYS A 122 -3.66 -0.31 -0.71
C LYS A 122 -2.46 0.23 0.06
N PHE A 123 -1.82 -0.59 0.87
CA PHE A 123 -0.68 -0.23 1.71
C PHE A 123 0.51 0.31 0.90
N ARG A 124 0.85 -0.33 -0.23
CA ARG A 124 1.89 0.17 -1.15
C ARG A 124 1.51 1.50 -1.77
N GLY A 125 0.23 1.70 -2.11
CA GLY A 125 -0.30 2.96 -2.63
C GLY A 125 -0.24 4.09 -1.58
N GLU A 126 -0.67 3.83 -0.35
CA GLU A 126 -0.69 4.83 0.74
C GLU A 126 0.71 5.09 1.35
N ALA A 127 1.54 4.05 1.50
CA ALA A 127 2.88 4.18 2.09
C ALA A 127 3.88 4.88 1.18
N ARG A 128 3.65 4.87 -0.14
CA ARG A 128 4.55 5.48 -1.12
C ARG A 128 3.97 6.82 -1.59
N LYS A 129 4.42 7.88 -0.92
CA LYS A 129 4.08 9.25 -1.32
C LYS A 129 5.34 9.95 -1.83
N LEU A 130 5.21 10.65 -2.94
CA LEU A 130 6.26 11.53 -3.46
C LEU A 130 6.16 12.88 -2.74
N PRO A 131 7.16 13.26 -1.91
CA PRO A 131 7.20 14.59 -1.33
C PRO A 131 7.57 15.61 -2.42
N LEU A 132 6.77 16.63 -2.55
CA LEU A 132 6.94 17.74 -3.49
C LEU A 132 6.92 19.08 -2.74
N MET A 133 7.58 20.09 -3.31
CA MET A 133 7.44 21.48 -2.87
C MET A 133 6.75 22.25 -3.98
N VAL A 134 5.48 22.57 -3.81
CA VAL A 134 4.69 23.37 -4.74
C VAL A 134 4.43 24.72 -4.08
N GLU A 135 4.86 25.81 -4.71
CA GLU A 135 4.69 27.19 -4.20
C GLU A 135 5.14 27.35 -2.73
N ARG A 136 6.26 26.71 -2.35
CA ARG A 136 6.82 26.69 -0.98
C ARG A 136 5.99 25.89 0.05
N THR A 137 4.94 25.19 -0.39
CA THR A 137 4.13 24.32 0.48
C THR A 137 4.54 22.87 0.25
N PRO A 138 4.82 22.09 1.30
CA PRO A 138 5.08 20.66 1.16
C PRO A 138 3.78 19.92 0.80
N LEU A 139 3.83 19.11 -0.24
CA LEU A 139 2.73 18.28 -0.72
C LEU A 139 3.21 16.84 -0.83
N TYR A 140 2.39 15.88 -0.43
CA TYR A 140 2.69 14.45 -0.48
C TYR A 140 1.72 13.76 -1.43
N ILE A 141 2.19 13.39 -2.62
CA ILE A 141 1.36 12.76 -3.66
C ILE A 141 1.49 11.24 -3.55
N PRO A 142 0.39 10.49 -3.35
CA PRO A 142 0.40 9.05 -3.42
C PRO A 142 0.95 8.57 -4.77
N TYR A 143 1.74 7.48 -4.77
CA TYR A 143 2.27 6.92 -6.03
C TYR A 143 1.15 6.41 -6.93
N SER A 144 0.02 5.96 -6.36
CA SER A 144 -1.18 5.58 -7.10
C SER A 144 -1.78 6.70 -7.95
N ASP A 145 -1.57 7.96 -7.56
CA ASP A 145 -2.13 9.12 -8.25
C ASP A 145 -1.18 9.69 -9.31
N LEU A 146 0.09 9.23 -9.30
CA LEU A 146 1.11 9.67 -10.26
C LEU A 146 0.94 8.93 -11.58
N TYR A 147 0.65 9.63 -12.64
CA TYR A 147 0.64 9.10 -13.99
C TYR A 147 2.05 9.05 -14.58
N TYR A 148 2.71 10.19 -14.62
CA TYR A 148 4.12 10.27 -14.99
C TYR A 148 4.75 11.54 -14.44
N LEU A 149 6.07 11.58 -14.48
CA LEU A 149 6.86 12.78 -14.18
C LEU A 149 7.67 13.16 -15.39
N SER A 150 7.78 14.46 -15.63
CA SER A 150 8.65 15.01 -16.68
C SER A 150 9.55 16.09 -16.11
N SER A 151 10.74 16.23 -16.69
CA SER A 151 11.67 17.31 -16.39
C SER A 151 11.76 18.26 -17.59
N VAL A 152 11.11 19.40 -17.46
CA VAL A 152 11.07 20.44 -18.49
C VAL A 152 11.81 21.67 -17.99
N MET A 153 12.80 22.18 -18.75
CA MET A 153 13.57 23.38 -18.40
C MET A 153 14.11 23.41 -16.96
N ARG A 154 14.61 22.27 -16.45
CA ARG A 154 15.07 22.07 -15.07
C ARG A 154 13.98 22.11 -13.99
N GLN A 155 12.72 22.15 -14.37
CA GLN A 155 11.58 22.05 -13.48
C GLN A 155 10.98 20.65 -13.57
N THR A 156 10.55 20.08 -12.45
CA THR A 156 9.84 18.80 -12.45
C THR A 156 8.35 19.07 -12.53
N GLU A 157 7.72 18.50 -13.54
CA GLU A 157 6.28 18.46 -13.67
C GLU A 157 5.78 17.08 -13.25
N VAL A 158 4.73 17.07 -12.44
CA VAL A 158 4.09 15.88 -11.90
C VAL A 158 2.69 15.80 -12.48
N HIS A 159 2.49 14.82 -13.36
CA HIS A 159 1.25 14.61 -14.07
C HIS A 159 0.35 13.65 -13.30
N LEU A 160 -0.84 14.12 -12.94
CA LEU A 160 -1.91 13.41 -12.30
C LEU A 160 -3.06 13.25 -13.29
N GLU A 161 -4.10 12.50 -12.96
CA GLU A 161 -5.22 12.22 -13.88
C GLU A 161 -5.80 13.48 -14.57
N LYS A 162 -5.97 14.57 -13.82
CA LYS A 162 -6.65 15.80 -14.31
C LYS A 162 -5.85 17.09 -14.11
N LYS A 163 -4.64 17.01 -13.57
CA LYS A 163 -3.83 18.21 -13.29
C LYS A 163 -2.33 17.93 -13.37
N VAL A 164 -1.58 18.98 -13.67
CA VAL A 164 -0.11 18.98 -13.64
C VAL A 164 0.34 19.89 -12.51
N LEU A 165 1.18 19.37 -11.63
CA LEU A 165 1.82 20.14 -10.56
C LEU A 165 3.26 20.46 -10.96
N LYS A 166 3.69 21.70 -10.71
CA LYS A 166 5.06 22.14 -10.97
C LYS A 166 5.81 22.25 -9.66
N GLN A 167 6.89 21.48 -9.55
CA GLN A 167 7.72 21.53 -8.38
C GLN A 167 8.64 22.74 -8.42
N SER A 168 8.78 23.45 -7.30
CA SER A 168 9.74 24.52 -7.14
C SER A 168 11.18 24.02 -7.32
N SER A 169 12.00 24.74 -8.05
CA SER A 169 13.25 24.36 -8.73
C SER A 169 14.41 23.81 -7.88
N ALA A 170 14.28 23.67 -6.57
CA ALA A 170 15.39 23.31 -5.67
C ALA A 170 15.69 21.80 -5.60
N ILE A 171 14.87 20.92 -6.16
CA ILE A 171 15.04 19.47 -6.04
C ILE A 171 15.53 18.89 -7.37
N ASN A 172 16.72 18.31 -7.33
CA ASN A 172 17.30 17.65 -8.48
C ASN A 172 16.53 16.35 -8.81
N TYR A 173 15.80 16.38 -9.94
CA TYR A 173 15.00 15.25 -10.41
C TYR A 173 15.76 13.91 -10.39
N GLN A 174 16.95 13.85 -10.96
CA GLN A 174 17.73 12.60 -11.07
C GLN A 174 18.30 12.12 -9.73
N LYS A 175 18.66 13.04 -8.84
CA LYS A 175 19.24 12.67 -7.54
C LYS A 175 18.21 12.40 -6.47
N THR A 176 17.04 13.01 -6.56
CA THR A 176 16.05 12.98 -5.47
C THR A 176 14.78 12.24 -5.83
N VAL A 177 14.27 12.36 -7.04
CA VAL A 177 13.00 11.79 -7.46
C VAL A 177 13.19 10.41 -8.10
N ALA A 178 14.05 10.30 -9.09
CA ALA A 178 14.25 9.06 -9.84
C ALA A 178 14.65 7.84 -8.95
N PRO A 179 15.57 7.96 -7.96
CA PRO A 179 15.92 6.83 -7.12
C PRO A 179 14.77 6.32 -6.22
N ARG A 180 13.83 7.21 -5.85
CA ARG A 180 12.67 6.83 -5.02
C ARG A 180 11.62 6.04 -5.77
N LEU A 181 11.63 6.14 -7.10
CA LEU A 181 10.65 5.49 -7.97
C LEU A 181 11.18 4.19 -8.59
N SER A 182 12.48 3.88 -8.46
CA SER A 182 13.14 2.76 -9.14
C SER A 182 12.54 1.39 -8.84
N ASP A 183 11.98 1.19 -7.62
CA ASP A 183 11.45 -0.11 -7.16
C ASP A 183 9.91 -0.15 -7.10
N SER A 184 9.22 0.75 -7.78
CA SER A 184 7.82 1.06 -7.48
C SER A 184 6.84 0.80 -8.62
N GLY A 185 7.21 0.05 -9.66
CA GLY A 185 6.39 -0.07 -10.87
C GLY A 185 6.47 1.16 -11.77
N PHE A 186 7.51 1.98 -11.61
CA PHE A 186 7.80 3.12 -12.47
C PHE A 186 8.91 2.77 -13.47
N PHE A 187 8.77 3.29 -14.68
CA PHE A 187 9.72 3.05 -15.76
C PHE A 187 10.31 4.37 -16.30
N LEU A 188 11.64 4.42 -16.45
CA LEU A 188 12.35 5.57 -17.04
C LEU A 188 12.24 5.53 -18.57
N CYS A 189 11.30 6.28 -19.13
CA CYS A 189 11.07 6.35 -20.58
C CYS A 189 12.22 7.07 -21.33
N SER A 190 12.71 8.17 -20.76
CA SER A 190 13.80 8.98 -21.32
C SER A 190 14.52 9.75 -20.21
N LYS A 191 15.58 10.52 -20.58
CA LYS A 191 16.28 11.38 -19.63
C LYS A 191 15.33 12.46 -19.08
N GLY A 192 14.70 12.18 -17.95
CA GLY A 192 13.80 13.12 -17.29
C GLY A 192 12.31 12.81 -17.44
N VAL A 193 11.95 11.64 -17.99
CA VAL A 193 10.56 11.20 -18.06
C VAL A 193 10.44 9.80 -17.42
N ILE A 194 9.65 9.70 -16.36
CA ILE A 194 9.34 8.45 -15.65
C ILE A 194 7.82 8.24 -15.67
N VAL A 195 7.36 7.11 -16.17
CA VAL A 195 5.96 6.72 -16.21
C VAL A 195 5.64 5.72 -15.10
N ASN A 196 4.43 5.78 -14.56
CA ASN A 196 3.87 4.75 -13.69
C ASN A 196 3.17 3.68 -14.53
N LEU A 197 3.68 2.46 -14.50
CA LEU A 197 3.15 1.35 -15.29
C LEU A 197 1.74 0.95 -14.88
N GLN A 198 1.28 1.30 -13.67
CA GLN A 198 -0.10 1.07 -13.24
C GLN A 198 -1.14 1.86 -14.05
N HIS A 199 -0.72 2.97 -14.65
CA HIS A 199 -1.58 3.82 -15.47
C HIS A 199 -1.37 3.63 -16.97
N VAL A 200 -0.52 2.68 -17.38
CA VAL A 200 -0.31 2.36 -18.77
C VAL A 200 -1.39 1.37 -19.23
N SER A 201 -2.16 1.75 -20.25
CA SER A 201 -3.12 0.89 -20.91
C SER A 201 -2.46 0.06 -22.02
N GLU A 202 -1.57 0.68 -22.80
CA GLU A 202 -0.95 0.05 -23.97
C GLU A 202 0.50 0.54 -24.18
N LEU A 203 1.30 -0.32 -24.80
CA LEU A 203 2.60 0.04 -25.33
C LEU A 203 2.54 0.01 -26.86
N GLU A 204 2.61 1.15 -27.48
CA GLU A 204 2.71 1.28 -28.92
C GLU A 204 4.18 1.27 -29.42
N LYS A 205 4.40 1.66 -30.67
CA LYS A 205 5.71 1.54 -31.35
C LYS A 205 6.86 2.13 -30.54
N ASP A 206 6.69 3.35 -30.02
CA ASP A 206 7.72 4.15 -29.35
C ASP A 206 7.21 4.99 -28.16
N HIS A 207 5.99 4.70 -27.68
CA HIS A 207 5.38 5.39 -26.55
C HIS A 207 4.44 4.49 -25.74
N PHE A 208 4.22 4.86 -24.49
CA PHE A 208 3.15 4.33 -23.66
C PHE A 208 1.89 5.17 -23.82
N VAL A 209 0.74 4.51 -23.96
CA VAL A 209 -0.58 5.13 -23.87
C VAL A 209 -1.10 4.93 -22.46
N LEU A 210 -1.56 6.00 -21.81
CA LEU A 210 -2.09 5.98 -20.45
C LEU A 210 -3.62 5.86 -20.45
N ASN A 211 -4.19 5.42 -19.33
CA ASN A 211 -5.65 5.24 -19.15
C ASN A 211 -6.43 6.55 -19.35
N ASN A 212 -5.79 7.71 -19.18
CA ASN A 212 -6.39 9.03 -19.43
C ASN A 212 -6.23 9.50 -20.89
N GLY A 213 -5.63 8.68 -21.76
CA GLY A 213 -5.41 8.96 -23.17
C GLY A 213 -4.14 9.76 -23.48
N GLU A 214 -3.33 10.13 -22.47
CA GLU A 214 -2.05 10.78 -22.71
C GLU A 214 -1.00 9.78 -23.23
N GLU A 215 -0.09 10.28 -24.10
CA GLU A 215 1.00 9.50 -24.67
C GLU A 215 2.33 9.91 -24.06
N VAL A 216 3.11 8.94 -23.59
CA VAL A 216 4.43 9.17 -22.98
C VAL A 216 5.51 8.56 -23.87
N PRO A 217 6.31 9.39 -24.59
CA PRO A 217 7.29 8.90 -25.53
C PRO A 217 8.46 8.20 -24.84
N ILE A 218 8.95 7.13 -25.47
CA ILE A 218 10.06 6.30 -25.01
C ILE A 218 11.28 6.56 -25.90
N SER A 219 12.42 6.83 -25.29
CA SER A 219 13.66 6.98 -26.05
C SER A 219 14.05 5.66 -26.74
N ARG A 220 14.61 5.73 -27.96
CA ARG A 220 15.01 4.55 -28.74
C ARG A 220 15.86 3.54 -27.96
N ARG A 221 16.78 4.06 -27.12
CA ARG A 221 17.65 3.22 -26.27
C ARG A 221 16.91 2.43 -25.18
N ASN A 222 15.75 2.96 -24.71
CA ASN A 222 14.98 2.36 -23.63
C ASN A 222 13.82 1.49 -24.13
N LEU A 223 13.55 1.47 -25.44
CA LEU A 223 12.38 0.81 -26.01
C LEU A 223 12.37 -0.71 -25.78
N SER A 224 13.51 -1.39 -25.95
CA SER A 224 13.62 -2.82 -25.71
C SER A 224 13.36 -3.15 -24.22
N GLN A 225 13.92 -2.33 -23.33
CA GLN A 225 13.71 -2.49 -21.89
C GLN A 225 12.27 -2.19 -21.48
N ALA A 226 11.62 -1.17 -22.09
CA ALA A 226 10.24 -0.83 -21.87
C ALA A 226 9.30 -2.01 -22.15
N LYS A 227 9.49 -2.67 -23.31
CA LYS A 227 8.71 -3.85 -23.69
C LYS A 227 8.83 -4.97 -22.66
N LYS A 228 10.07 -5.27 -22.25
CA LYS A 228 10.34 -6.34 -21.26
C LYS A 228 9.70 -5.97 -19.90
N THR A 229 9.99 -4.77 -19.40
CA THR A 229 9.52 -4.34 -18.08
C THR A 229 8.00 -4.24 -18.02
N PHE A 230 7.34 -3.77 -19.08
CA PHE A 230 5.88 -3.71 -19.13
C PHE A 230 5.25 -5.10 -19.18
N LEU A 231 5.82 -6.03 -19.95
CA LEU A 231 5.36 -7.43 -19.98
C LEU A 231 5.54 -8.09 -18.61
N ASP A 232 6.71 -7.94 -17.98
CA ASP A 232 6.98 -8.46 -16.64
C ASP A 232 6.01 -7.85 -15.61
N PHE A 233 5.68 -6.57 -15.74
CA PHE A 233 4.71 -5.90 -14.87
C PHE A 233 3.31 -6.48 -15.03
N LEU A 234 2.83 -6.75 -16.26
CA LEU A 234 1.52 -7.35 -16.51
C LEU A 234 1.41 -8.79 -16.02
N LEU A 235 2.51 -9.55 -16.07
CA LEU A 235 2.54 -10.95 -15.59
C LEU A 235 2.59 -11.07 -14.06
N ASN A 236 2.99 -10.01 -13.35
CA ASN A 236 3.14 -9.98 -11.89
C ASN A 236 2.04 -9.17 -11.17
N GLN A 237 0.97 -8.79 -11.87
CA GLN A 237 -0.25 -8.24 -11.27
C GLN A 237 -1.18 -9.37 -10.81
#